data_dfcf3158cb5c13229891a73a3df3de1d
#
_entry.id   dfcf3158cb5c13229891a73a3df3de1d
#
_cell.length_a   1.000
_cell.length_b   1.000
_cell.length_c   1.000
_cell.angle_alpha   90.00
_cell.angle_beta   90.00
_cell.angle_gamma   90.00
#
_symmetry.space_group_name_H-M   'P 1'
#
loop_
_entity.id
_entity.type
_entity.pdbx_description
1 polymer ?
#
loop_
_entity_poly.entity_id
_entity_poly.type
_entity_poly.pdbx_seq_one_letter_code
_entity_poly.pdbx_strand_id
1 'polypeptide(L)'
;MIECRGVSFSYDGAAPVLDGIDLNIEDGEFFCILGGNGSGKSTFAKHLNALLQPDAGTVRINGMDASDPELVYDIRSTAGMVFQNPDDQLVATLVEDDVAFGPENLGVPSAQIAQRVREALKGVGLVGFERHETHALSGGQKQRVALAGVLAMEPRVLILDEASSMLDPRGRKGLMKACHALHERGMTIVMITHFMEEAAEADRVAVFQAGRVAMLGTPEEILTRADELAQLNLDMPASCCLGRTLRAKGVSVCAQVREADMVAEIAQAYAERSGSDIAGQPSASDSRMLDNASSAADGMAASEPVIEISHLSHSYSLSARERRRWHKRSGVEGASNKQALWGNDPSSPWALRDVSLTVRRGEFLGLAGHTGSGKSTLVQHLNGLIRPQEGSVCALGLDLSSKKDAAAVKAKVGVVFQYPERQLFAETVAQDVAFGPHNLGLSQAEVARRVESSLARAGLDLATVGDKSPFELSGGQRRRVAFAGVLAMEPEVLVLDEPMAGLDPAARSDFLELIDRLHHGGLTVVMVSHSMDDLANCCDRIVVMNEGTVFAEGRPAQVFAHADELKSIGLGVPAAQRMALALAKAGVPLRFDGLYTVESLTDELVDLLIGRSDGPSNVADIAKSKTVAREEGC
;
A
#
# COMPACT_ATOMS: atom_id res chain seq x y z
N MET A 1 9.57 26.44 15.63
CA MET A 1 8.81 27.15 14.58
C MET A 1 9.57 27.14 13.27
N ILE A 2 8.90 26.82 12.17
CA ILE A 2 9.44 26.88 10.81
C ILE A 2 8.75 28.03 10.08
N GLU A 3 9.52 28.95 9.45
CA GLU A 3 8.99 30.05 8.68
C GLU A 3 9.51 29.98 7.24
N CYS A 4 8.60 29.93 6.28
CA CYS A 4 8.89 29.98 4.85
C CYS A 4 8.20 31.20 4.24
N ARG A 5 8.94 32.06 3.54
CA ARG A 5 8.41 33.27 2.90
C ARG A 5 8.87 33.37 1.45
N GLY A 6 7.92 33.30 0.52
CA GLY A 6 8.14 33.43 -0.90
C GLY A 6 9.11 32.41 -1.48
N VAL A 7 9.14 31.19 -0.92
CA VAL A 7 10.13 30.16 -1.28
C VAL A 7 9.90 29.67 -2.70
N SER A 8 10.91 29.86 -3.56
CA SER A 8 10.92 29.36 -4.94
C SER A 8 12.19 28.58 -5.20
N PHE A 9 12.08 27.52 -6.01
CA PHE A 9 13.20 26.64 -6.33
C PHE A 9 13.00 25.90 -7.66
N SER A 10 14.08 25.77 -8.43
CA SER A 10 14.15 24.93 -9.64
C SER A 10 15.42 24.09 -9.66
N TYR A 11 15.37 22.86 -10.18
CA TYR A 11 16.54 21.98 -10.28
C TYR A 11 17.35 22.42 -11.49
N ASP A 12 17.78 22.87 -12.22
CA ASP A 12 18.59 23.16 -13.41
C ASP A 12 18.16 24.45 -14.16
N GLY A 13 17.56 25.40 -13.45
CA GLY A 13 17.05 26.63 -14.07
C GLY A 13 15.87 26.39 -15.04
N ALA A 14 15.26 25.20 -14.98
CA ALA A 14 14.05 24.81 -15.70
C ALA A 14 12.78 25.42 -15.06
N ALA A 15 11.62 24.88 -15.35
CA ALA A 15 10.37 25.31 -14.72
C ALA A 15 10.46 25.20 -13.18
N PRO A 16 9.92 26.15 -12.40
CA PRO A 16 10.00 26.13 -10.95
C PRO A 16 9.25 24.92 -10.39
N VAL A 17 9.92 24.20 -9.47
CA VAL A 17 9.32 23.09 -8.71
C VAL A 17 8.62 23.62 -7.46
N LEU A 18 9.11 24.70 -6.86
CA LEU A 18 8.45 25.49 -5.83
C LEU A 18 8.31 26.92 -6.34
N ASP A 19 7.15 27.53 -6.15
CA ASP A 19 6.82 28.84 -6.70
C ASP A 19 6.10 29.71 -5.66
N GLY A 20 6.89 30.49 -4.92
CA GLY A 20 6.38 31.48 -3.97
C GLY A 20 5.65 30.90 -2.77
N ILE A 21 6.19 29.87 -2.12
CA ILE A 21 5.57 29.25 -0.95
C ILE A 21 5.70 30.14 0.28
N ASP A 22 4.56 30.51 0.85
CA ASP A 22 4.43 31.13 2.16
C ASP A 22 3.77 30.13 3.13
N LEU A 23 4.51 29.69 4.15
CA LEU A 23 4.03 28.70 5.12
C LEU A 23 4.74 28.86 6.47
N ASN A 24 3.96 28.77 7.55
CA ASN A 24 4.48 28.73 8.92
C ASN A 24 4.02 27.46 9.60
N ILE A 25 4.91 26.79 10.35
CA ILE A 25 4.62 25.64 11.19
C ILE A 25 5.05 25.99 12.62
N GLU A 26 4.12 25.84 13.57
CA GLU A 26 4.35 26.23 14.95
C GLU A 26 5.17 25.16 15.70
N ASP A 27 5.77 25.56 16.83
CA ASP A 27 6.45 24.60 17.71
C ASP A 27 5.46 23.61 18.32
N GLY A 28 5.80 22.32 18.28
CA GLY A 28 4.95 21.25 18.79
C GLY A 28 3.74 20.93 17.91
N GLU A 29 3.65 21.48 16.71
CA GLU A 29 2.55 21.21 15.78
C GLU A 29 2.77 19.88 15.05
N PHE A 30 1.71 19.11 14.86
CA PHE A 30 1.68 18.00 13.92
C PHE A 30 1.12 18.51 12.58
N PHE A 31 1.99 18.80 11.65
CA PHE A 31 1.68 19.37 10.35
C PHE A 31 1.75 18.32 9.25
N CYS A 32 0.71 18.21 8.43
CA CYS A 32 0.65 17.28 7.31
C CYS A 32 0.70 18.00 5.96
N ILE A 33 1.45 17.45 5.01
CA ILE A 33 1.56 17.94 3.63
C ILE A 33 1.01 16.87 2.69
N LEU A 34 -0.05 17.20 1.97
CA LEU A 34 -0.67 16.39 0.93
C LEU A 34 -0.38 16.97 -0.48
N GLY A 35 -0.65 16.20 -1.52
CA GLY A 35 -0.58 16.64 -2.92
C GLY A 35 -0.23 15.48 -3.85
N GLY A 36 -0.53 15.61 -5.12
CA GLY A 36 -0.19 14.64 -6.16
C GLY A 36 1.33 14.48 -6.36
N ASN A 37 1.72 13.47 -7.11
CA ASN A 37 3.12 13.26 -7.47
C ASN A 37 3.64 14.45 -8.32
N GLY A 38 4.84 14.92 -8.01
CA GLY A 38 5.43 16.09 -8.67
C GLY A 38 4.90 17.45 -8.20
N SER A 39 4.09 17.53 -7.16
CA SER A 39 3.58 18.81 -6.62
C SER A 39 4.60 19.63 -5.83
N GLY A 40 5.81 19.09 -5.57
CA GLY A 40 6.91 19.79 -4.89
C GLY A 40 7.10 19.43 -3.41
N LYS A 41 6.32 18.50 -2.83
CA LYS A 41 6.34 18.14 -1.40
C LYS A 41 7.72 17.73 -0.88
N SER A 42 8.36 16.73 -1.51
CA SER A 42 9.68 16.24 -1.11
C SER A 42 10.78 17.28 -1.34
N THR A 43 10.63 18.12 -2.37
CA THR A 43 11.53 19.26 -2.59
C THR A 43 11.39 20.28 -1.46
N PHE A 44 10.16 20.61 -1.07
CA PHE A 44 9.91 21.49 0.07
C PHE A 44 10.46 20.92 1.39
N ALA A 45 10.24 19.62 1.68
CA ALA A 45 10.79 18.96 2.87
C ALA A 45 12.32 19.09 2.96
N LYS A 46 13.02 18.97 1.83
CA LYS A 46 14.49 19.12 1.76
C LYS A 46 14.98 20.54 2.07
N HIS A 47 14.15 21.56 1.90
CA HIS A 47 14.47 22.92 2.34
C HIS A 47 14.35 23.07 3.86
N LEU A 48 13.44 22.30 4.51
CA LEU A 48 13.20 22.37 5.95
C LEU A 48 14.36 21.81 6.79
N ASN A 49 15.29 21.06 6.19
CA ASN A 49 16.51 20.61 6.86
C ASN A 49 17.79 21.05 6.16
N ALA A 50 17.70 22.12 5.35
CA ALA A 50 18.82 22.72 4.60
C ALA A 50 19.60 21.69 3.73
N LEU A 51 18.90 20.68 3.16
CA LEU A 51 19.47 19.82 2.10
C LEU A 51 19.43 20.54 0.74
N LEU A 52 18.44 21.40 0.54
CA LEU A 52 18.34 22.31 -0.61
C LEU A 52 18.26 23.74 -0.10
N GLN A 53 18.80 24.67 -0.87
CA GLN A 53 18.67 26.11 -0.63
C GLN A 53 17.69 26.69 -1.64
N PRO A 54 16.81 27.62 -1.23
CA PRO A 54 15.85 28.25 -2.15
C PRO A 54 16.58 29.19 -3.13
N ASP A 55 16.10 29.26 -4.38
CA ASP A 55 16.57 30.23 -5.36
C ASP A 55 16.07 31.64 -5.03
N ALA A 56 14.89 31.76 -4.41
CA ALA A 56 14.31 32.99 -3.91
C ALA A 56 13.49 32.74 -2.65
N GLY A 57 13.28 33.81 -1.86
CA GLY A 57 12.58 33.71 -0.58
C GLY A 57 13.50 33.32 0.58
N THR A 58 12.91 32.98 1.72
CA THR A 58 13.66 32.60 2.94
C THR A 58 13.01 31.42 3.63
N VAL A 59 13.84 30.54 4.18
CA VAL A 59 13.43 29.42 5.04
C VAL A 59 14.17 29.56 6.35
N ARG A 60 13.43 29.63 7.47
CA ARG A 60 14.01 29.69 8.82
C ARG A 60 13.50 28.54 9.66
N ILE A 61 14.42 27.85 10.33
CA ILE A 61 14.14 26.74 11.23
C ILE A 61 14.60 27.16 12.63
N ASN A 62 13.66 27.30 13.56
CA ASN A 62 13.93 27.79 14.91
C ASN A 62 14.73 29.09 14.94
N GLY A 63 14.42 30.02 14.00
CA GLY A 63 15.10 31.31 13.82
C GLY A 63 16.39 31.26 13.02
N MET A 64 16.97 30.07 12.73
CA MET A 64 18.17 29.88 11.91
C MET A 64 17.82 29.97 10.44
N ASP A 65 18.57 30.73 9.66
CA ASP A 65 18.37 30.89 8.23
C ASP A 65 19.01 29.71 7.47
N ALA A 66 18.22 29.00 6.67
CA ALA A 66 18.69 27.82 5.92
C ALA A 66 19.67 28.15 4.79
N SER A 67 19.80 29.43 4.42
CA SER A 67 20.76 29.88 3.42
C SER A 67 22.16 30.14 3.99
N ASP A 68 22.31 30.19 5.32
CA ASP A 68 23.59 30.39 5.99
C ASP A 68 24.36 29.06 6.11
N PRO A 69 25.49 28.90 5.39
CA PRO A 69 26.28 27.67 5.42
C PRO A 69 26.83 27.31 6.82
N GLU A 70 27.03 28.30 7.70
CA GLU A 70 27.55 28.05 9.04
C GLU A 70 26.48 27.44 9.96
N LEU A 71 25.19 27.66 9.67
CA LEU A 71 24.05 27.15 10.44
C LEU A 71 23.51 25.80 9.95
N VAL A 72 23.96 25.29 8.80
CA VAL A 72 23.45 24.05 8.20
C VAL A 72 23.54 22.87 9.17
N TYR A 73 24.64 22.78 9.92
CA TYR A 73 24.84 21.70 10.88
C TYR A 73 23.83 21.77 12.04
N ASP A 74 23.60 22.96 12.60
CA ASP A 74 22.66 23.19 13.68
C ASP A 74 21.22 22.98 13.22
N ILE A 75 20.91 23.37 11.98
CA ILE A 75 19.60 23.11 11.37
C ILE A 75 19.35 21.62 11.24
N ARG A 76 20.31 20.85 10.70
CA ARG A 76 20.18 19.40 10.52
C ARG A 76 20.11 18.62 11.83
N SER A 77 20.75 19.14 12.89
CA SER A 77 20.61 18.57 14.22
C SER A 77 19.25 18.87 14.86
N THR A 78 18.66 20.02 14.50
CA THR A 78 17.35 20.46 15.00
C THR A 78 16.20 19.81 14.24
N ALA A 79 16.31 19.69 12.90
CA ALA A 79 15.29 19.15 12.00
C ALA A 79 15.79 17.86 11.35
N GLY A 80 15.49 16.74 11.97
CA GLY A 80 15.82 15.41 11.45
C GLY A 80 14.83 14.96 10.38
N MET A 81 15.34 14.36 9.28
CA MET A 81 14.54 13.93 8.16
C MET A 81 14.65 12.42 7.92
N VAL A 82 13.52 11.78 7.72
CA VAL A 82 13.39 10.38 7.26
C VAL A 82 12.96 10.40 5.80
N PHE A 83 13.76 9.79 4.93
CA PHE A 83 13.51 9.75 3.49
C PHE A 83 12.49 8.67 3.11
N GLN A 84 11.91 8.85 1.93
CA GLN A 84 10.95 7.91 1.34
C GLN A 84 11.54 6.51 1.16
N ASN A 85 12.79 6.42 0.65
CA ASN A 85 13.49 5.15 0.48
C ASN A 85 14.55 4.99 1.59
N PRO A 86 14.40 4.01 2.49
CA PRO A 86 15.35 3.80 3.57
C PRO A 86 16.74 3.36 3.08
N ASP A 87 16.85 2.72 1.91
CA ASP A 87 18.13 2.31 1.35
C ASP A 87 19.03 3.51 0.97
N ASP A 88 18.43 4.68 0.73
CA ASP A 88 19.18 5.92 0.46
C ASP A 88 19.68 6.59 1.76
N GLN A 89 19.22 6.13 2.93
CA GLN A 89 19.53 6.70 4.23
C GLN A 89 20.48 5.83 5.07
N LEU A 90 20.35 4.50 4.98
CA LEU A 90 21.15 3.56 5.75
C LEU A 90 22.58 3.49 5.20
N VAL A 91 23.59 3.71 6.07
CA VAL A 91 25.00 3.81 5.70
C VAL A 91 25.87 2.74 6.35
N ALA A 92 25.48 2.18 7.50
CA ALA A 92 26.25 1.19 8.22
C ALA A 92 25.76 -0.25 7.98
N THR A 93 26.65 -1.22 8.22
CA THR A 93 26.34 -2.64 8.02
C THR A 93 25.48 -3.19 9.16
N LEU A 94 25.69 -2.74 10.39
CA LEU A 94 24.92 -3.15 11.56
C LEU A 94 23.91 -2.09 11.97
N VAL A 95 22.76 -2.55 12.47
CA VAL A 95 21.67 -1.66 12.92
C VAL A 95 22.14 -0.71 14.04
N GLU A 96 22.88 -1.21 15.04
CA GLU A 96 23.35 -0.37 16.15
C GLU A 96 24.32 0.71 15.68
N ASP A 97 25.19 0.41 14.70
CA ASP A 97 26.15 1.36 14.14
C ASP A 97 25.44 2.42 13.29
N ASP A 98 24.42 2.01 12.53
CA ASP A 98 23.64 2.93 11.71
C ASP A 98 22.86 3.93 12.57
N VAL A 99 22.21 3.46 13.63
CA VAL A 99 21.48 4.32 14.57
C VAL A 99 22.42 5.21 15.38
N ALA A 100 23.65 4.76 15.67
CA ALA A 100 24.68 5.54 16.37
C ALA A 100 25.29 6.64 15.48
N PHE A 101 25.25 6.49 14.16
CA PHE A 101 25.94 7.37 13.21
C PHE A 101 25.57 8.86 13.36
N GLY A 102 24.29 9.18 13.53
CA GLY A 102 23.83 10.55 13.78
C GLY A 102 24.38 11.16 15.07
N PRO A 103 24.16 10.54 16.23
CA PRO A 103 24.73 10.98 17.51
C PRO A 103 26.25 11.09 17.54
N GLU A 104 26.97 10.19 16.86
CA GLU A 104 28.43 10.26 16.75
C GLU A 104 28.88 11.51 16.01
N ASN A 105 28.26 11.81 14.87
CA ASN A 105 28.54 13.03 14.12
C ASN A 105 28.20 14.30 14.90
N LEU A 106 27.20 14.26 15.78
CA LEU A 106 26.85 15.36 16.67
C LEU A 106 27.79 15.49 17.87
N GLY A 107 28.83 14.62 18.00
CA GLY A 107 29.79 14.66 19.09
C GLY A 107 29.20 14.25 20.45
N VAL A 108 28.11 13.48 20.46
CA VAL A 108 27.52 12.96 21.71
C VAL A 108 28.51 12.02 22.40
N PRO A 109 28.71 12.13 23.72
CA PRO A 109 29.63 11.25 24.44
C PRO A 109 29.26 9.77 24.29
N SER A 110 30.23 8.89 24.03
CA SER A 110 30.00 7.45 23.76
C SER A 110 29.16 6.73 24.82
N ALA A 111 29.27 7.14 26.09
CA ALA A 111 28.46 6.58 27.17
C ALA A 111 26.95 6.88 27.00
N GLN A 112 26.58 7.99 26.35
CA GLN A 112 25.19 8.38 26.08
C GLN A 112 24.67 7.78 24.76
N ILE A 113 25.57 7.58 23.78
CA ILE A 113 25.17 7.02 22.47
C ILE A 113 24.50 5.67 22.63
N ALA A 114 25.14 4.75 23.40
CA ALA A 114 24.57 3.41 23.63
C ALA A 114 23.18 3.43 24.29
N GLN A 115 22.90 4.44 25.11
CA GLN A 115 21.55 4.63 25.70
C GLN A 115 20.57 5.15 24.66
N ARG A 116 20.94 6.20 23.89
CA ARG A 116 20.10 6.78 22.84
C ARG A 116 19.72 5.76 21.76
N VAL A 117 20.68 4.92 21.33
CA VAL A 117 20.47 3.82 20.38
C VAL A 117 19.41 2.84 20.90
N ARG A 118 19.54 2.39 22.16
CA ARG A 118 18.57 1.46 22.75
C ARG A 118 17.17 2.08 22.89
N GLU A 119 17.09 3.35 23.31
CA GLU A 119 15.81 4.06 23.46
C GLU A 119 15.15 4.30 22.11
N ALA A 120 15.91 4.69 21.08
CA ALA A 120 15.42 4.88 19.73
C ALA A 120 14.90 3.57 19.13
N LEU A 121 15.68 2.47 19.21
CA LEU A 121 15.26 1.15 18.73
C LEU A 121 14.01 0.63 19.47
N LYS A 122 13.93 0.89 20.78
CA LYS A 122 12.73 0.56 21.57
C LYS A 122 11.52 1.38 21.10
N GLY A 123 11.70 2.66 20.82
CA GLY A 123 10.63 3.57 20.35
C GLY A 123 10.01 3.11 19.02
N VAL A 124 10.81 2.50 18.14
CA VAL A 124 10.35 1.98 16.84
C VAL A 124 10.04 0.47 16.86
N GLY A 125 10.11 -0.20 18.02
CA GLY A 125 9.78 -1.62 18.16
C GLY A 125 10.81 -2.57 17.53
N LEU A 126 12.11 -2.23 17.56
CA LEU A 126 13.22 -3.02 17.04
C LEU A 126 14.19 -3.48 18.16
N VAL A 127 13.68 -3.75 19.34
CA VAL A 127 14.48 -4.32 20.44
C VAL A 127 15.00 -5.71 20.03
N GLY A 128 16.32 -5.93 20.21
CA GLY A 128 16.98 -7.19 19.84
C GLY A 128 17.52 -7.24 18.41
N PHE A 129 17.35 -6.15 17.64
CA PHE A 129 17.87 -6.05 16.26
C PHE A 129 19.25 -5.37 16.19
N GLU A 130 19.84 -4.98 17.30
CA GLU A 130 21.07 -4.19 17.38
C GLU A 130 22.19 -4.74 16.50
N ARG A 131 22.39 -6.07 16.52
CA ARG A 131 23.46 -6.77 15.79
C ARG A 131 23.03 -7.38 14.47
N HIS A 132 21.83 -7.04 13.96
CA HIS A 132 21.41 -7.48 12.65
C HIS A 132 22.07 -6.63 11.56
N GLU A 133 22.31 -7.27 10.42
CA GLU A 133 22.84 -6.59 9.24
C GLU A 133 21.71 -5.79 8.55
N THR A 134 21.95 -4.53 8.24
CA THR A 134 20.95 -3.62 7.65
C THR A 134 20.44 -4.13 6.31
N HIS A 135 21.30 -4.75 5.50
CA HIS A 135 20.90 -5.30 4.20
C HIS A 135 20.01 -6.55 4.29
N ALA A 136 20.04 -7.28 5.41
CA ALA A 136 19.19 -8.45 5.64
C ALA A 136 17.78 -8.11 6.13
N LEU A 137 17.51 -6.83 6.42
CA LEU A 137 16.23 -6.36 6.92
C LEU A 137 15.19 -6.24 5.80
N SER A 138 13.90 -6.44 6.14
CA SER A 138 12.79 -6.08 5.26
C SER A 138 12.69 -4.56 5.09
N GLY A 139 12.06 -4.08 4.00
CA GLY A 139 11.87 -2.65 3.75
C GLY A 139 11.23 -1.90 4.92
N GLY A 140 10.21 -2.48 5.55
CA GLY A 140 9.59 -1.90 6.74
C GLY A 140 10.48 -1.91 7.99
N GLN A 141 11.39 -2.88 8.14
CA GLN A 141 12.39 -2.86 9.21
C GLN A 141 13.46 -1.80 8.94
N LYS A 142 13.93 -1.69 7.69
CA LYS A 142 14.87 -0.63 7.27
C LYS A 142 14.31 0.77 7.54
N GLN A 143 13.03 0.99 7.20
CA GLN A 143 12.36 2.27 7.47
C GLN A 143 12.32 2.60 8.97
N ARG A 144 12.06 1.61 9.81
CA ARG A 144 12.10 1.78 11.26
C ARG A 144 13.52 2.01 11.80
N VAL A 145 14.55 1.43 11.19
CA VAL A 145 15.96 1.72 11.54
C VAL A 145 16.30 3.15 11.14
N ALA A 146 15.93 3.61 9.93
CA ALA A 146 16.12 4.99 9.48
C ALA A 146 15.45 6.00 10.44
N LEU A 147 14.21 5.71 10.87
CA LEU A 147 13.52 6.51 11.88
C LEU A 147 14.26 6.49 13.22
N ALA A 148 14.75 5.34 13.68
CA ALA A 148 15.52 5.24 14.93
C ALA A 148 16.80 6.06 14.87
N GLY A 149 17.52 6.06 13.74
CA GLY A 149 18.73 6.87 13.52
C GLY A 149 18.46 8.37 13.67
N VAL A 150 17.32 8.84 13.13
CA VAL A 150 16.90 10.24 13.30
C VAL A 150 16.51 10.52 14.75
N LEU A 151 15.73 9.66 15.39
CA LEU A 151 15.29 9.85 16.78
C LEU A 151 16.44 9.81 17.79
N ALA A 152 17.51 9.05 17.50
CA ALA A 152 18.71 8.99 18.36
C ALA A 152 19.46 10.33 18.42
N MET A 153 19.27 11.21 17.44
CA MET A 153 19.81 12.59 17.47
C MET A 153 19.01 13.51 18.41
N GLU A 154 17.80 13.11 18.84
CA GLU A 154 16.86 13.91 19.65
C GLU A 154 16.51 15.26 18.99
N PRO A 155 16.03 15.27 17.73
CA PRO A 155 15.69 16.49 17.03
C PRO A 155 14.47 17.17 17.66
N ARG A 156 14.30 18.49 17.44
CA ARG A 156 13.08 19.22 17.79
C ARG A 156 11.97 19.09 16.75
N VAL A 157 12.38 18.92 15.48
CA VAL A 157 11.48 18.75 14.34
C VAL A 157 11.77 17.40 13.70
N LEU A 158 10.74 16.60 13.50
CA LEU A 158 10.80 15.34 12.75
C LEU A 158 10.10 15.52 11.40
N ILE A 159 10.84 15.40 10.31
CA ILE A 159 10.31 15.47 8.95
C ILE A 159 10.23 14.05 8.40
N LEU A 160 9.05 13.64 7.96
CA LEU A 160 8.76 12.31 7.41
C LEU A 160 8.33 12.46 5.94
N ASP A 161 9.22 12.14 5.01
CA ASP A 161 8.93 12.20 3.58
C ASP A 161 8.42 10.84 3.10
N GLU A 162 7.09 10.68 3.07
CA GLU A 162 6.38 9.44 2.70
C GLU A 162 6.89 8.18 3.44
N ALA A 163 7.32 8.35 4.69
CA ALA A 163 7.94 7.28 5.48
C ALA A 163 7.01 6.08 5.75
N SER A 164 5.71 6.23 5.57
CA SER A 164 4.68 5.19 5.73
C SER A 164 4.42 4.37 4.46
N SER A 165 4.86 4.83 3.29
CA SER A 165 4.51 4.25 1.99
C SER A 165 5.01 2.82 1.79
N MET A 166 6.13 2.45 2.41
CA MET A 166 6.72 1.10 2.35
C MET A 166 6.33 0.19 3.52
N LEU A 167 5.48 0.70 4.42
CA LEU A 167 5.08 -0.05 5.61
C LEU A 167 3.78 -0.83 5.36
N ASP A 168 3.72 -2.04 5.90
CA ASP A 168 2.47 -2.78 6.02
C ASP A 168 1.50 -2.09 7.02
N PRO A 169 0.22 -2.46 7.07
CA PRO A 169 -0.75 -1.80 7.95
C PRO A 169 -0.36 -1.78 9.43
N ARG A 170 0.35 -2.82 9.91
CA ARG A 170 0.86 -2.89 11.29
C ARG A 170 2.03 -1.92 11.49
N GLY A 171 2.93 -1.84 10.54
CA GLY A 171 4.04 -0.90 10.53
C GLY A 171 3.58 0.55 10.53
N ARG A 172 2.57 0.88 9.69
CA ARG A 172 1.96 2.23 9.65
C ARG A 172 1.32 2.61 11.00
N LYS A 173 0.54 1.71 11.59
CA LYS A 173 0.00 1.94 12.95
C LYS A 173 1.10 2.18 13.98
N GLY A 174 2.19 1.42 13.89
CA GLY A 174 3.35 1.58 14.77
C GLY A 174 4.01 2.96 14.60
N LEU A 175 4.18 3.40 13.34
CA LEU A 175 4.72 4.73 13.02
C LEU A 175 3.81 5.84 13.57
N MET A 176 2.51 5.80 13.29
CA MET A 176 1.56 6.81 13.77
C MET A 176 1.54 6.88 15.30
N LYS A 177 1.53 5.72 15.98
CA LYS A 177 1.63 5.67 17.43
C LYS A 177 2.93 6.32 17.97
N ALA A 178 4.05 6.11 17.28
CA ALA A 178 5.31 6.76 17.64
C ALA A 178 5.24 8.28 17.41
N CYS A 179 4.68 8.73 16.29
CA CYS A 179 4.46 10.15 16.00
C CYS A 179 3.60 10.83 17.07
N HIS A 180 2.46 10.25 17.45
CA HIS A 180 1.62 10.79 18.51
C HIS A 180 2.36 10.87 19.86
N ALA A 181 3.09 9.83 20.25
CA ALA A 181 3.85 9.85 21.49
C ALA A 181 4.99 10.89 21.50
N LEU A 182 5.55 11.23 20.33
CA LEU A 182 6.55 12.29 20.18
C LEU A 182 5.89 13.68 20.18
N HIS A 183 4.76 13.83 19.48
CA HIS A 183 3.95 15.05 19.46
C HIS A 183 3.45 15.43 20.86
N GLU A 184 2.92 14.47 21.63
CA GLU A 184 2.52 14.67 23.03
C GLU A 184 3.66 15.16 23.94
N ARG A 185 4.92 14.89 23.56
CA ARG A 185 6.12 15.38 24.24
C ARG A 185 6.58 16.76 23.74
N GLY A 186 5.82 17.38 22.81
CA GLY A 186 6.11 18.70 22.26
C GLY A 186 7.04 18.70 21.05
N MET A 187 7.31 17.54 20.42
CA MET A 187 8.07 17.49 19.17
C MET A 187 7.20 18.00 18.02
N THR A 188 7.74 18.87 17.19
CA THR A 188 7.11 19.29 15.93
C THR A 188 7.25 18.18 14.90
N ILE A 189 6.15 17.80 14.24
CA ILE A 189 6.13 16.75 13.22
C ILE A 189 5.68 17.35 11.90
N VAL A 190 6.45 17.15 10.84
CA VAL A 190 6.09 17.46 9.46
C VAL A 190 5.98 16.17 8.70
N MET A 191 4.77 15.76 8.36
CA MET A 191 4.51 14.49 7.68
C MET A 191 4.04 14.74 6.25
N ILE A 192 4.78 14.22 5.27
CA ILE A 192 4.31 14.10 3.90
C ILE A 192 3.73 12.70 3.72
N THR A 193 2.50 12.61 3.25
CA THR A 193 1.82 11.33 3.04
C THR A 193 0.81 11.40 1.90
N HIS A 194 0.43 10.22 1.40
CA HIS A 194 -0.71 10.03 0.49
C HIS A 194 -1.90 9.36 1.20
N PHE A 195 -1.76 9.03 2.49
CA PHE A 195 -2.81 8.39 3.27
C PHE A 195 -3.66 9.44 3.98
N MET A 196 -4.92 9.53 3.60
CA MET A 196 -5.85 10.51 4.16
C MET A 196 -6.11 10.28 5.65
N GLU A 197 -6.04 9.02 6.11
CA GLU A 197 -6.17 8.67 7.52
C GLU A 197 -5.01 9.21 8.38
N GLU A 198 -3.81 9.32 7.82
CA GLU A 198 -2.66 9.93 8.50
C GLU A 198 -2.82 11.45 8.59
N ALA A 199 -3.28 12.07 7.49
CA ALA A 199 -3.56 13.50 7.45
C ALA A 199 -4.72 13.91 8.40
N ALA A 200 -5.67 13.00 8.62
CA ALA A 200 -6.77 13.20 9.56
C ALA A 200 -6.33 13.32 11.03
N GLU A 201 -5.15 12.85 11.36
CA GLU A 201 -4.57 12.88 12.71
C GLU A 201 -3.70 14.13 12.97
N ALA A 202 -3.46 14.96 11.95
CA ALA A 202 -2.67 16.18 12.07
C ALA A 202 -3.48 17.34 12.69
N ASP A 203 -2.77 18.35 13.21
CA ASP A 203 -3.40 19.60 13.68
C ASP A 203 -3.78 20.50 12.48
N ARG A 204 -2.90 20.54 11.45
CA ARG A 204 -3.15 21.28 10.21
C ARG A 204 -2.63 20.52 9.00
N VAL A 205 -3.28 20.77 7.87
CA VAL A 205 -2.98 20.16 6.58
C VAL A 205 -2.74 21.24 5.53
N ALA A 206 -1.66 21.10 4.76
CA ALA A 206 -1.42 21.85 3.54
C ALA A 206 -1.54 20.94 2.33
N VAL A 207 -2.23 21.38 1.30
CA VAL A 207 -2.30 20.67 0.00
C VAL A 207 -1.45 21.40 -1.01
N PHE A 208 -0.44 20.71 -1.59
CA PHE A 208 0.46 21.24 -2.59
C PHE A 208 -0.01 20.87 -4.00
N GLN A 209 0.01 21.84 -4.91
CA GLN A 209 -0.25 21.65 -6.33
C GLN A 209 0.70 22.53 -7.15
N ALA A 210 1.38 21.93 -8.13
CA ALA A 210 2.27 22.64 -9.07
C ALA A 210 3.23 23.62 -8.37
N GLY A 211 3.85 23.20 -7.27
CA GLY A 211 4.82 23.99 -6.52
C GLY A 211 4.23 25.08 -5.61
N ARG A 212 2.93 25.14 -5.43
CA ARG A 212 2.23 26.15 -4.60
C ARG A 212 1.37 25.48 -3.54
N VAL A 213 1.06 26.21 -2.46
CA VAL A 213 0.07 25.79 -1.46
C VAL A 213 -1.32 26.12 -2.01
N ALA A 214 -2.08 25.08 -2.39
CA ALA A 214 -3.43 25.23 -2.93
C ALA A 214 -4.48 25.38 -1.83
N MET A 215 -4.32 24.63 -0.72
CA MET A 215 -5.24 24.65 0.43
C MET A 215 -4.41 24.58 1.73
N LEU A 216 -4.90 25.24 2.78
CA LEU A 216 -4.32 25.22 4.13
C LEU A 216 -5.43 25.37 5.15
N GLY A 217 -5.49 24.49 6.15
CA GLY A 217 -6.50 24.51 7.19
C GLY A 217 -6.42 23.31 8.12
N THR A 218 -7.43 23.10 8.95
CA THR A 218 -7.56 21.88 9.76
C THR A 218 -7.94 20.68 8.89
N PRO A 219 -7.71 19.44 9.33
CA PRO A 219 -8.18 18.25 8.61
C PRO A 219 -9.66 18.33 8.25
N GLU A 220 -10.50 18.82 9.17
CA GLU A 220 -11.94 18.95 8.98
C GLU A 220 -12.29 19.97 7.88
N GLU A 221 -11.55 21.06 7.79
CA GLU A 221 -11.75 22.08 6.75
C GLU A 221 -11.29 21.61 5.36
N ILE A 222 -10.27 20.77 5.28
CA ILE A 222 -9.64 20.36 4.04
C ILE A 222 -10.22 19.04 3.54
N LEU A 223 -10.21 17.97 4.36
CA LEU A 223 -10.52 16.61 3.93
C LEU A 223 -12.01 16.33 3.67
N THR A 224 -12.89 17.29 3.98
CA THR A 224 -14.31 17.21 3.64
C THR A 224 -14.66 17.83 2.27
N ARG A 225 -13.71 18.52 1.62
CA ARG A 225 -13.91 19.23 0.34
C ARG A 225 -13.67 18.30 -0.84
N ALA A 226 -14.58 17.35 -1.05
CA ALA A 226 -14.45 16.29 -2.04
C ALA A 226 -14.08 16.77 -3.46
N ASP A 227 -14.83 17.77 -3.97
CA ASP A 227 -14.69 18.19 -5.35
C ASP A 227 -13.36 18.95 -5.58
N GLU A 228 -12.89 19.70 -4.57
CA GLU A 228 -11.59 20.37 -4.60
C GLU A 228 -10.44 19.35 -4.50
N LEU A 229 -10.57 18.35 -3.60
CA LEU A 229 -9.57 17.28 -3.46
C LEU A 229 -9.46 16.46 -4.75
N ALA A 230 -10.58 16.11 -5.38
CA ALA A 230 -10.59 15.38 -6.65
C ALA A 230 -9.88 16.18 -7.77
N GLN A 231 -10.06 17.50 -7.86
CA GLN A 231 -9.33 18.36 -8.79
C GLN A 231 -7.82 18.41 -8.51
N LEU A 232 -7.42 18.12 -7.27
CA LEU A 232 -6.03 18.05 -6.82
C LEU A 232 -5.44 16.63 -6.89
N ASN A 233 -6.18 15.67 -7.49
CA ASN A 233 -5.82 14.26 -7.58
C ASN A 233 -5.68 13.57 -6.21
N LEU A 234 -6.48 13.99 -5.24
CA LEU A 234 -6.53 13.43 -3.89
C LEU A 234 -7.88 12.79 -3.60
N ASP A 235 -7.86 11.74 -2.77
CA ASP A 235 -9.06 11.10 -2.26
C ASP A 235 -9.55 11.76 -0.96
N MET A 236 -10.73 11.35 -0.53
CA MET A 236 -11.23 11.64 0.82
C MET A 236 -10.98 10.45 1.76
N PRO A 237 -10.92 10.67 3.09
CA PRO A 237 -11.03 9.58 4.06
C PRO A 237 -12.29 8.73 3.82
N ALA A 238 -12.18 7.41 4.04
CA ALA A 238 -13.32 6.49 3.88
C ALA A 238 -14.52 6.87 4.76
N SER A 239 -14.28 7.45 5.95
CA SER A 239 -15.30 8.01 6.83
C SER A 239 -16.07 9.16 6.20
N CYS A 240 -15.38 10.10 5.53
CA CYS A 240 -16.00 11.20 4.80
C CYS A 240 -16.82 10.68 3.60
N CYS A 241 -16.28 9.70 2.86
CA CYS A 241 -17.00 9.04 1.76
C CYS A 241 -18.31 8.42 2.25
N LEU A 242 -18.27 7.69 3.37
CA LEU A 242 -19.44 7.07 4.00
C LEU A 242 -20.48 8.13 4.39
N GLY A 243 -20.07 9.18 5.11
CA GLY A 243 -20.97 10.25 5.54
C GLY A 243 -21.62 10.98 4.36
N ARG A 244 -20.84 11.28 3.30
CA ARG A 244 -21.36 11.91 2.08
C ARG A 244 -22.36 11.03 1.35
N THR A 245 -22.07 9.74 1.20
CA THR A 245 -22.93 8.78 0.51
C THR A 245 -24.23 8.55 1.28
N LEU A 246 -24.18 8.45 2.61
CA LEU A 246 -25.35 8.38 3.49
C LEU A 246 -26.23 9.63 3.35
N ARG A 247 -25.63 10.81 3.35
CA ARG A 247 -26.35 12.08 3.17
C ARG A 247 -27.02 12.17 1.79
N ALA A 248 -26.34 11.74 0.73
CA ALA A 248 -26.89 11.69 -0.63
C ALA A 248 -28.11 10.75 -0.73
N LYS A 249 -28.17 9.70 0.11
CA LYS A 249 -29.30 8.77 0.22
C LYS A 249 -30.34 9.21 1.27
N GLY A 250 -30.25 10.42 1.80
CA GLY A 250 -31.25 11.01 2.70
C GLY A 250 -31.08 10.72 4.17
N VAL A 251 -29.95 10.14 4.62
CA VAL A 251 -29.61 9.98 6.04
C VAL A 251 -29.07 11.29 6.57
N SER A 252 -29.62 11.79 7.70
CA SER A 252 -29.19 13.05 8.31
C SER A 252 -27.96 12.81 9.22
N VAL A 253 -26.77 12.69 8.60
CA VAL A 253 -25.47 12.58 9.29
C VAL A 253 -24.49 13.58 8.69
N CYS A 254 -23.53 14.06 9.50
CA CYS A 254 -22.42 14.89 9.02
C CYS A 254 -21.26 14.01 8.62
N ALA A 255 -20.56 14.35 7.53
CA ALA A 255 -19.33 13.68 7.18
C ALA A 255 -18.25 14.02 8.22
N GLN A 256 -17.64 13.00 8.80
CA GLN A 256 -16.60 13.13 9.80
C GLN A 256 -15.26 12.65 9.22
N VAL A 257 -14.17 13.34 9.53
CA VAL A 257 -12.84 13.03 9.01
C VAL A 257 -12.28 11.75 9.65
N ARG A 258 -12.45 11.61 10.97
CA ARG A 258 -11.97 10.44 11.71
C ARG A 258 -13.02 9.33 11.74
N GLU A 259 -12.57 8.08 11.57
CA GLU A 259 -13.46 6.90 11.62
C GLU A 259 -14.24 6.82 12.94
N ALA A 260 -13.58 7.13 14.06
CA ALA A 260 -14.23 7.08 15.38
C ALA A 260 -15.40 8.07 15.50
N ASP A 261 -15.23 9.29 14.98
CA ASP A 261 -16.24 10.33 15.02
C ASP A 261 -17.41 9.98 14.09
N MET A 262 -17.13 9.40 12.91
CA MET A 262 -18.17 8.93 12.00
C MET A 262 -18.99 7.78 12.58
N VAL A 263 -18.34 6.87 13.29
CA VAL A 263 -19.01 5.78 14.01
C VAL A 263 -19.90 6.34 15.13
N ALA A 264 -19.43 7.32 15.88
CA ALA A 264 -20.23 7.97 16.94
C ALA A 264 -21.46 8.70 16.38
N GLU A 265 -21.29 9.44 15.28
CA GLU A 265 -22.37 10.15 14.57
C GLU A 265 -23.47 9.19 14.10
N ILE A 266 -23.08 8.07 13.44
CA ILE A 266 -24.03 7.06 12.96
C ILE A 266 -24.72 6.35 14.11
N ALA A 267 -23.99 5.99 15.16
CA ALA A 267 -24.55 5.33 16.34
C ALA A 267 -25.57 6.24 17.05
N GLN A 268 -25.29 7.55 17.15
CA GLN A 268 -26.23 8.51 17.68
C GLN A 268 -27.51 8.61 16.82
N ALA A 269 -27.36 8.74 15.48
CA ALA A 269 -28.49 8.79 14.55
C ALA A 269 -29.37 7.52 14.66
N TYR A 270 -28.75 6.36 14.86
CA TYR A 270 -29.47 5.11 15.09
C TYR A 270 -30.24 5.12 16.43
N ALA A 271 -29.61 5.59 17.53
CA ALA A 271 -30.23 5.67 18.84
C ALA A 271 -31.44 6.60 18.85
N GLU A 272 -31.32 7.79 18.25
CA GLU A 272 -32.43 8.78 18.15
C GLU A 272 -33.64 8.19 17.42
N ARG A 273 -33.40 7.35 16.41
CA ARG A 273 -34.46 6.66 15.68
C ARG A 273 -35.08 5.50 16.43
N SER A 274 -34.27 4.69 17.09
CA SER A 274 -34.73 3.49 17.79
C SER A 274 -35.43 3.76 19.12
N GLY A 275 -35.36 5.00 19.63
CA GLY A 275 -35.90 5.37 20.92
C GLY A 275 -35.28 4.66 22.12
N SER A 276 -34.08 4.07 21.95
CA SER A 276 -33.35 3.33 22.97
C SER A 276 -32.13 4.14 23.41
N ASP A 277 -32.05 4.47 24.70
CA ASP A 277 -30.82 4.92 25.33
C ASP A 277 -29.77 3.82 25.22
N ILE A 278 -28.66 4.08 24.51
CA ILE A 278 -27.50 3.19 24.42
C ILE A 278 -26.71 3.28 25.75
N ALA A 279 -27.28 2.80 26.82
CA ALA A 279 -26.64 2.60 28.11
C ALA A 279 -26.90 1.14 28.56
N GLY A 280 -26.41 0.19 27.80
CA GLY A 280 -26.54 -1.23 28.12
C GLY A 280 -25.36 -2.04 27.60
N GLN A 281 -24.67 -2.70 28.52
CA GLN A 281 -23.56 -3.61 28.24
C GLN A 281 -23.92 -4.65 27.15
N PRO A 282 -22.99 -5.03 26.25
CA PRO A 282 -23.24 -6.08 25.28
C PRO A 282 -23.43 -7.43 25.99
N SER A 283 -24.62 -8.00 25.89
CA SER A 283 -24.88 -9.37 26.32
C SER A 283 -24.16 -10.31 25.34
N ALA A 284 -23.20 -11.05 25.87
CA ALA A 284 -22.55 -12.16 25.17
C ALA A 284 -23.55 -13.33 24.99
N SER A 285 -24.31 -13.33 23.91
CA SER A 285 -25.04 -14.51 23.43
C SER A 285 -25.44 -14.29 21.97
N ASP A 286 -24.63 -14.81 21.04
CA ASP A 286 -25.08 -15.62 19.89
C ASP A 286 -23.88 -15.98 19.00
N SER A 287 -23.15 -16.99 19.44
CA SER A 287 -22.15 -17.70 18.64
C SER A 287 -22.76 -18.82 17.79
N ARG A 288 -23.99 -18.64 17.29
CA ARG A 288 -24.69 -19.68 16.52
C ARG A 288 -25.33 -19.15 15.24
N MET A 289 -24.51 -18.62 14.31
CA MET A 289 -24.96 -18.37 12.91
C MET A 289 -23.81 -18.45 11.90
N LEU A 290 -22.96 -19.47 11.98
CA LEU A 290 -21.87 -19.67 11.01
C LEU A 290 -21.97 -20.97 10.20
N ASP A 291 -23.09 -21.70 10.24
CA ASP A 291 -23.16 -23.02 9.58
C ASP A 291 -24.03 -23.10 8.31
N ASN A 292 -24.45 -22.00 7.69
CA ASN A 292 -25.32 -22.07 6.49
C ASN A 292 -24.82 -21.30 5.26
N ALA A 293 -23.52 -21.23 4.99
CA ALA A 293 -22.97 -20.64 3.75
C ALA A 293 -22.43 -21.71 2.78
N SER A 294 -23.19 -22.79 2.54
CA SER A 294 -22.71 -23.92 1.71
C SER A 294 -23.39 -24.06 0.33
N SER A 295 -24.08 -23.04 -0.20
CA SER A 295 -24.84 -23.24 -1.45
C SER A 295 -24.56 -22.29 -2.62
N ALA A 296 -23.53 -21.44 -2.54
CA ALA A 296 -23.17 -20.51 -3.64
C ALA A 296 -21.79 -20.81 -4.30
N ALA A 297 -21.26 -22.02 -4.12
CA ALA A 297 -19.95 -22.41 -4.66
C ALA A 297 -19.96 -22.85 -6.14
N ASP A 298 -21.12 -22.89 -6.81
CA ASP A 298 -21.27 -23.65 -8.07
C ASP A 298 -20.95 -22.89 -9.37
N GLY A 299 -20.72 -21.57 -9.37
CA GLY A 299 -20.48 -20.84 -10.61
C GLY A 299 -19.03 -20.83 -11.11
N MET A 300 -18.03 -20.83 -10.21
CA MET A 300 -16.60 -20.76 -10.57
C MET A 300 -15.88 -22.11 -10.66
N ALA A 301 -16.52 -23.19 -10.26
CA ALA A 301 -15.92 -24.54 -10.29
C ALA A 301 -15.69 -25.10 -11.71
N ALA A 302 -16.22 -24.46 -12.76
CA ALA A 302 -16.20 -24.97 -14.13
C ALA A 302 -15.05 -24.41 -15.01
N SER A 303 -14.26 -23.40 -14.55
CA SER A 303 -13.20 -22.82 -15.38
C SER A 303 -11.90 -23.62 -15.26
N GLU A 304 -11.20 -23.75 -16.43
CA GLU A 304 -9.93 -24.48 -16.55
C GLU A 304 -8.83 -23.88 -15.67
N PRO A 305 -8.06 -24.71 -14.92
CA PRO A 305 -6.90 -24.25 -14.19
C PRO A 305 -5.80 -23.80 -15.15
N VAL A 306 -5.27 -22.59 -14.96
CA VAL A 306 -4.14 -22.06 -15.77
C VAL A 306 -2.83 -22.11 -15.02
N ILE A 307 -2.85 -22.07 -13.68
CA ILE A 307 -1.67 -22.32 -12.84
C ILE A 307 -2.08 -23.27 -11.72
N GLU A 308 -1.32 -24.35 -11.54
CA GLU A 308 -1.49 -25.32 -10.47
C GLU A 308 -0.20 -25.47 -9.68
N ILE A 309 -0.28 -25.28 -8.39
CA ILE A 309 0.81 -25.43 -7.44
C ILE A 309 0.45 -26.54 -6.48
N SER A 310 1.31 -27.52 -6.31
CA SER A 310 1.11 -28.63 -5.40
C SER A 310 2.32 -28.81 -4.49
N HIS A 311 2.08 -28.67 -3.19
CA HIS A 311 3.07 -28.91 -2.12
C HIS A 311 4.39 -28.16 -2.30
N LEU A 312 4.35 -26.92 -2.83
CA LEU A 312 5.53 -26.11 -3.12
C LEU A 312 6.23 -25.70 -1.82
N SER A 313 7.52 -26.05 -1.72
CA SER A 313 8.39 -25.55 -0.66
C SER A 313 9.68 -24.98 -1.25
N HIS A 314 10.13 -23.84 -0.70
CA HIS A 314 11.33 -23.16 -1.15
C HIS A 314 12.10 -22.52 0.00
N SER A 315 13.43 -22.66 -0.01
CA SER A 315 14.33 -22.04 0.95
C SER A 315 15.54 -21.43 0.23
N TYR A 316 15.87 -20.18 0.57
CA TYR A 316 17.06 -19.52 0.06
C TYR A 316 18.35 -19.93 0.81
N SER A 317 18.24 -20.36 2.06
CA SER A 317 19.38 -20.64 2.94
C SER A 317 19.76 -22.11 3.00
N LEU A 318 18.83 -23.06 2.74
CA LEU A 318 19.07 -24.47 2.88
C LEU A 318 19.57 -25.13 1.58
N SER A 319 20.72 -25.81 1.65
CA SER A 319 21.16 -26.73 0.59
C SER A 319 20.24 -27.98 0.50
N ALA A 320 20.30 -28.70 -0.62
CA ALA A 320 19.50 -29.91 -0.82
C ALA A 320 19.76 -31.00 0.25
N ARG A 321 20.98 -31.08 0.79
CA ARG A 321 21.34 -32.00 1.87
C ARG A 321 20.73 -31.58 3.22
N GLU A 322 20.71 -30.28 3.48
CA GLU A 322 20.14 -29.71 4.72
C GLU A 322 18.62 -29.81 4.73
N ARG A 323 17.93 -29.59 3.60
CA ARG A 323 16.50 -29.82 3.48
C ARG A 323 16.11 -31.26 3.82
N ARG A 324 16.82 -32.27 3.26
CA ARG A 324 16.60 -33.69 3.59
C ARG A 324 16.84 -34.00 5.06
N ARG A 325 17.87 -33.38 5.70
CA ARG A 325 18.12 -33.54 7.15
C ARG A 325 17.04 -32.90 7.98
N TRP A 326 16.56 -31.74 7.55
CA TRP A 326 15.52 -31.00 8.25
C TRP A 326 14.20 -31.81 8.26
N HIS A 327 13.75 -32.36 7.12
CA HIS A 327 12.58 -33.25 7.07
C HIS A 327 12.73 -34.50 7.96
N LYS A 328 13.92 -35.05 8.02
CA LYS A 328 14.21 -36.24 8.87
C LYS A 328 14.19 -35.91 10.37
N ARG A 329 14.56 -34.70 10.75
CA ARG A 329 14.52 -34.22 12.17
C ARG A 329 13.14 -33.79 12.61
N SER A 330 12.34 -33.22 11.73
CA SER A 330 10.97 -32.76 12.03
C SER A 330 9.93 -33.86 12.06
N GLY A 331 10.28 -35.12 11.76
CA GLY A 331 9.36 -36.28 11.86
C GLY A 331 8.21 -36.28 10.85
N VAL A 332 8.31 -35.48 9.77
CA VAL A 332 7.19 -35.18 8.83
C VAL A 332 6.95 -36.28 7.79
N GLU A 333 7.63 -37.43 7.87
CA GLU A 333 7.23 -38.57 7.05
C GLU A 333 5.95 -39.19 7.65
N GLY A 334 4.77 -38.80 7.17
CA GLY A 334 3.51 -39.52 7.36
C GLY A 334 2.45 -38.90 8.29
N ALA A 335 2.57 -37.68 8.79
CA ALA A 335 1.57 -37.11 9.69
C ALA A 335 0.47 -36.33 8.95
N SER A 336 -0.77 -36.76 9.04
CA SER A 336 -1.98 -36.10 8.52
C SER A 336 -2.38 -34.83 9.29
N ASN A 337 -1.60 -34.36 10.26
CA ASN A 337 -1.86 -33.14 11.02
C ASN A 337 -0.61 -32.27 11.07
N LYS A 338 -0.24 -31.72 9.89
CA LYS A 338 0.97 -30.92 9.68
C LYS A 338 0.90 -29.53 10.34
N GLN A 339 -0.30 -28.96 10.55
CA GLN A 339 -0.49 -27.63 11.11
C GLN A 339 -0.06 -27.47 12.58
N ALA A 340 -0.13 -28.55 13.37
CA ALA A 340 0.23 -28.52 14.80
C ALA A 340 1.75 -28.61 15.08
N LEU A 341 2.56 -29.00 14.07
CA LEU A 341 4.01 -29.22 14.23
C LEU A 341 4.87 -28.00 13.84
N TRP A 342 4.25 -26.98 13.24
CA TRP A 342 4.93 -25.83 12.68
C TRP A 342 4.62 -24.56 13.48
N GLY A 343 4.76 -24.60 14.81
CA GLY A 343 4.61 -23.40 15.65
C GLY A 343 5.36 -22.19 15.06
N ASN A 344 4.89 -20.99 15.34
CA ASN A 344 5.47 -19.70 14.94
C ASN A 344 6.96 -19.65 15.31
N ASP A 345 7.83 -20.15 14.44
CA ASP A 345 9.28 -20.07 14.60
C ASP A 345 9.83 -19.02 13.63
N PRO A 346 10.12 -17.80 14.11
CA PRO A 346 10.68 -16.72 13.27
C PRO A 346 12.06 -17.07 12.72
N SER A 347 12.70 -18.14 13.20
CA SER A 347 13.98 -18.66 12.68
C SER A 347 13.79 -19.69 11.55
N SER A 348 12.56 -19.89 11.04
CA SER A 348 12.29 -20.85 9.97
C SER A 348 13.05 -20.50 8.69
N PRO A 349 13.88 -21.41 8.16
CA PRO A 349 14.67 -21.15 6.94
C PRO A 349 13.85 -21.22 5.65
N TRP A 350 12.53 -21.42 5.76
CA TRP A 350 11.63 -21.61 4.62
C TRP A 350 10.92 -20.32 4.22
N ALA A 351 11.09 -19.90 2.98
CA ALA A 351 10.32 -18.81 2.38
C ALA A 351 8.91 -19.26 1.94
N LEU A 352 8.78 -20.52 1.50
CA LEU A 352 7.51 -21.18 1.20
C LEU A 352 7.52 -22.58 1.81
N ARG A 353 6.37 -23.01 2.35
CA ARG A 353 6.20 -24.32 3.01
C ARG A 353 4.87 -24.95 2.61
N ASP A 354 4.94 -26.07 1.89
CA ASP A 354 3.76 -26.89 1.54
C ASP A 354 2.59 -26.09 0.95
N VAL A 355 2.91 -25.11 0.09
CA VAL A 355 1.92 -24.24 -0.56
C VAL A 355 1.25 -25.01 -1.68
N SER A 356 -0.08 -25.08 -1.65
CA SER A 356 -0.91 -25.61 -2.73
C SER A 356 -1.93 -24.54 -3.12
N LEU A 357 -2.02 -24.23 -4.42
CA LEU A 357 -2.84 -23.14 -4.94
C LEU A 357 -3.18 -23.40 -6.41
N THR A 358 -4.40 -23.08 -6.81
CA THR A 358 -4.84 -23.14 -8.20
C THR A 358 -5.32 -21.76 -8.64
N VAL A 359 -4.86 -21.28 -9.81
CA VAL A 359 -5.39 -20.07 -10.47
C VAL A 359 -6.20 -20.52 -11.68
N ARG A 360 -7.41 -20.00 -11.82
CA ARG A 360 -8.34 -20.36 -12.88
C ARG A 360 -8.31 -19.37 -14.03
N ARG A 361 -8.67 -19.81 -15.23
CA ARG A 361 -8.74 -18.94 -16.42
C ARG A 361 -9.80 -17.84 -16.23
N GLY A 362 -9.40 -16.59 -16.50
CA GLY A 362 -10.29 -15.43 -16.35
C GLY A 362 -10.58 -15.07 -14.88
N GLU A 363 -9.82 -15.58 -13.91
CA GLU A 363 -9.94 -15.24 -12.50
C GLU A 363 -9.11 -14.00 -12.16
N PHE A 364 -9.63 -13.16 -11.25
CA PHE A 364 -8.85 -12.13 -10.58
C PHE A 364 -8.51 -12.60 -9.15
N LEU A 365 -7.31 -13.14 -8.98
CA LEU A 365 -6.82 -13.64 -7.70
C LEU A 365 -6.03 -12.58 -6.93
N GLY A 366 -6.43 -12.28 -5.71
CA GLY A 366 -5.68 -11.44 -4.77
C GLY A 366 -4.73 -12.26 -3.89
N LEU A 367 -3.49 -11.82 -3.73
CA LEU A 367 -2.53 -12.36 -2.77
C LEU A 367 -2.26 -11.34 -1.67
N ALA A 368 -2.75 -11.61 -0.47
CA ALA A 368 -2.53 -10.81 0.74
C ALA A 368 -1.46 -11.45 1.65
N GLY A 369 -0.89 -10.66 2.54
CA GLY A 369 0.05 -11.13 3.55
C GLY A 369 1.00 -10.03 4.00
N HIS A 370 1.54 -10.12 5.21
CA HIS A 370 2.54 -9.17 5.70
C HIS A 370 3.87 -9.30 4.95
N THR A 371 4.75 -8.32 5.12
CA THR A 371 6.11 -8.36 4.55
C THR A 371 6.86 -9.58 5.09
N GLY A 372 7.46 -10.36 4.18
CA GLY A 372 8.15 -11.61 4.55
C GLY A 372 7.25 -12.86 4.62
N SER A 373 5.95 -12.77 4.30
CA SER A 373 5.04 -13.93 4.28
C SER A 373 5.25 -14.90 3.11
N GLY A 374 6.15 -14.60 2.15
CA GLY A 374 6.49 -15.47 1.02
C GLY A 374 5.84 -15.07 -0.32
N LYS A 375 5.05 -14.00 -0.40
CA LYS A 375 4.32 -13.57 -1.61
C LYS A 375 5.22 -13.40 -2.84
N SER A 376 6.28 -12.59 -2.72
CA SER A 376 7.19 -12.34 -3.86
C SER A 376 7.95 -13.59 -4.29
N THR A 377 8.25 -14.51 -3.35
CA THR A 377 8.80 -15.83 -3.68
C THR A 377 7.79 -16.66 -4.45
N LEU A 378 6.52 -16.66 -4.05
CA LEU A 378 5.45 -17.35 -4.76
C LEU A 378 5.27 -16.77 -6.17
N VAL A 379 5.19 -15.44 -6.32
CA VAL A 379 5.10 -14.73 -7.61
C VAL A 379 6.21 -15.18 -8.58
N GLN A 380 7.45 -15.27 -8.10
CA GLN A 380 8.59 -15.70 -8.92
C GLN A 380 8.51 -17.17 -9.38
N HIS A 381 7.74 -18.01 -8.69
CA HIS A 381 7.47 -19.38 -9.14
C HIS A 381 6.37 -19.42 -10.21
N LEU A 382 5.41 -18.48 -10.22
CA LEU A 382 4.30 -18.49 -11.18
C LEU A 382 4.75 -18.33 -12.63
N ASN A 383 5.84 -17.60 -12.87
CA ASN A 383 6.39 -17.37 -14.21
C ASN A 383 7.72 -18.08 -14.47
N GLY A 384 8.13 -19.00 -13.59
CA GLY A 384 9.35 -19.79 -13.74
C GLY A 384 10.66 -18.98 -13.61
N LEU A 385 10.65 -17.82 -12.94
CA LEU A 385 11.90 -17.14 -12.55
C LEU A 385 12.66 -17.96 -11.52
N ILE A 386 11.96 -18.52 -10.56
CA ILE A 386 12.49 -19.50 -9.62
C ILE A 386 11.83 -20.84 -9.91
N ARG A 387 12.64 -21.91 -9.98
CA ARG A 387 12.13 -23.28 -10.16
C ARG A 387 11.80 -23.91 -8.82
N PRO A 388 10.75 -24.75 -8.75
CA PRO A 388 10.38 -25.43 -7.52
C PRO A 388 11.55 -26.30 -7.00
N GLN A 389 11.85 -26.18 -5.71
CA GLN A 389 12.82 -27.03 -5.02
C GLN A 389 12.16 -28.31 -4.50
N GLU A 390 10.91 -28.21 -4.07
CA GLU A 390 10.06 -29.33 -3.64
C GLU A 390 8.62 -29.05 -4.10
N GLY A 391 7.84 -30.09 -4.35
CA GLY A 391 6.53 -29.98 -4.96
C GLY A 391 6.58 -29.74 -6.47
N SER A 392 5.49 -29.25 -7.03
CA SER A 392 5.35 -28.98 -8.45
C SER A 392 4.63 -27.66 -8.72
N VAL A 393 5.00 -27.00 -9.82
CA VAL A 393 4.30 -25.83 -10.36
C VAL A 393 4.09 -26.10 -11.85
N CYS A 394 2.82 -26.11 -12.27
CA CYS A 394 2.40 -26.23 -13.65
C CYS A 394 1.70 -24.94 -14.05
N ALA A 395 2.14 -24.29 -15.13
CA ALA A 395 1.48 -23.08 -15.65
C ALA A 395 1.18 -23.28 -17.15
N LEU A 396 -0.08 -23.11 -17.52
CA LEU A 396 -0.57 -23.28 -18.89
C LEU A 396 -0.16 -24.65 -19.50
N GLY A 397 -0.22 -25.70 -18.67
CA GLY A 397 0.15 -27.06 -19.07
C GLY A 397 1.67 -27.32 -19.14
N LEU A 398 2.52 -26.36 -18.74
CA LEU A 398 3.99 -26.47 -18.74
C LEU A 398 4.50 -26.73 -17.32
N ASP A 399 5.37 -27.76 -17.14
CA ASP A 399 5.99 -28.05 -15.85
C ASP A 399 7.22 -27.16 -15.62
N LEU A 400 7.14 -26.27 -14.63
CA LEU A 400 8.20 -25.29 -14.34
C LEU A 400 9.44 -25.87 -13.64
N SER A 401 9.47 -27.15 -13.34
CA SER A 401 10.69 -27.86 -12.94
C SER A 401 11.66 -28.01 -14.15
N SER A 402 11.11 -28.08 -15.36
CA SER A 402 11.85 -28.11 -16.63
C SER A 402 12.38 -26.72 -17.00
N LYS A 403 13.70 -26.60 -17.27
CA LYS A 403 14.31 -25.35 -17.70
C LYS A 403 13.72 -24.82 -19.02
N LYS A 404 13.35 -25.73 -19.93
CA LYS A 404 12.76 -25.39 -21.23
C LYS A 404 11.36 -24.81 -21.07
N ASP A 405 10.52 -25.46 -20.26
CA ASP A 405 9.13 -25.05 -20.04
C ASP A 405 9.06 -23.77 -19.20
N ALA A 406 9.94 -23.64 -18.19
CA ALA A 406 10.08 -22.40 -17.43
C ALA A 406 10.53 -21.20 -18.30
N ALA A 407 11.31 -21.43 -19.36
CA ALA A 407 11.64 -20.39 -20.34
C ALA A 407 10.45 -20.03 -21.24
N ALA A 408 9.68 -21.04 -21.67
CA ALA A 408 8.52 -20.86 -22.56
C ALA A 408 7.36 -20.13 -21.83
N VAL A 409 7.17 -20.38 -20.53
CA VAL A 409 6.09 -19.79 -19.75
C VAL A 409 6.26 -18.28 -19.56
N LYS A 410 7.49 -17.76 -19.57
CA LYS A 410 7.77 -16.32 -19.37
C LYS A 410 7.11 -15.41 -20.40
N ALA A 411 6.87 -15.92 -21.60
CA ALA A 411 6.16 -15.18 -22.63
C ALA A 411 4.64 -15.11 -22.39
N LYS A 412 4.10 -16.08 -21.66
CA LYS A 412 2.66 -16.27 -21.45
C LYS A 412 2.18 -15.81 -20.08
N VAL A 413 3.06 -15.84 -19.08
CA VAL A 413 2.82 -15.33 -17.72
C VAL A 413 3.66 -14.07 -17.54
N GLY A 414 3.06 -12.92 -17.80
CA GLY A 414 3.68 -11.62 -17.64
C GLY A 414 3.75 -11.25 -16.16
N VAL A 415 4.88 -10.72 -15.70
CA VAL A 415 5.05 -10.22 -14.33
C VAL A 415 5.41 -8.75 -14.35
N VAL A 416 4.66 -7.96 -13.62
CA VAL A 416 4.96 -6.55 -13.32
C VAL A 416 5.43 -6.49 -11.87
N PHE A 417 6.72 -6.19 -11.66
CA PHE A 417 7.30 -6.09 -10.32
C PHE A 417 6.99 -4.76 -9.65
N GLN A 418 7.22 -4.70 -8.35
CA GLN A 418 7.19 -3.45 -7.59
C GLN A 418 8.16 -2.43 -8.21
N TYR A 419 7.72 -1.18 -8.43
CA TYR A 419 8.46 -0.14 -9.16
C TYR A 419 8.89 -0.55 -10.58
N PRO A 420 7.95 -0.89 -11.47
CA PRO A 420 8.27 -1.40 -12.81
C PRO A 420 9.03 -0.38 -13.67
N GLU A 421 8.93 0.91 -13.35
CA GLU A 421 9.69 2.00 -13.99
C GLU A 421 11.21 1.88 -13.83
N ARG A 422 11.71 1.10 -12.86
CA ARG A 422 13.14 0.80 -12.70
C ARG A 422 13.66 -0.23 -13.68
N GLN A 423 12.77 -0.87 -14.45
CA GLN A 423 13.12 -1.87 -15.46
C GLN A 423 13.33 -1.26 -16.85
N LEU A 424 13.02 0.02 -17.03
CA LEU A 424 13.20 0.74 -18.29
C LEU A 424 14.69 1.01 -18.53
N PHE A 425 15.17 0.71 -19.74
CA PHE A 425 16.60 0.80 -20.07
C PHE A 425 16.89 1.25 -21.51
N ALA A 426 15.88 1.27 -22.40
CA ALA A 426 16.11 1.63 -23.80
C ALA A 426 16.18 3.15 -24.00
N GLU A 427 16.70 3.58 -25.15
CA GLU A 427 16.81 4.98 -25.52
C GLU A 427 15.45 5.65 -25.76
N THR A 428 14.49 4.87 -26.33
CA THR A 428 13.13 5.35 -26.59
C THR A 428 12.07 4.43 -26.02
N VAL A 429 10.88 4.98 -25.74
CA VAL A 429 9.70 4.24 -25.26
C VAL A 429 9.33 3.11 -26.24
N ALA A 430 9.32 3.41 -27.55
CA ALA A 430 8.97 2.42 -28.55
C ALA A 430 9.95 1.22 -28.55
N GLN A 431 11.26 1.47 -28.37
CA GLN A 431 12.29 0.43 -28.28
C GLN A 431 12.14 -0.41 -27.00
N ASP A 432 11.84 0.24 -25.87
CA ASP A 432 11.67 -0.45 -24.58
C ASP A 432 10.48 -1.41 -24.65
N VAL A 433 9.34 -0.95 -25.14
CA VAL A 433 8.13 -1.77 -25.30
C VAL A 433 8.31 -2.87 -26.35
N ALA A 434 9.10 -2.62 -27.40
CA ALA A 434 9.41 -3.61 -28.45
C ALA A 434 10.33 -4.73 -27.99
N PHE A 435 11.06 -4.56 -26.89
CA PHE A 435 12.10 -5.49 -26.44
C PHE A 435 11.58 -6.93 -26.22
N GLY A 436 10.46 -7.07 -25.51
CA GLY A 436 9.82 -8.38 -25.30
C GLY A 436 9.43 -9.06 -26.60
N PRO A 437 8.60 -8.45 -27.46
CA PRO A 437 8.22 -8.96 -28.77
C PRO A 437 9.41 -9.32 -29.69
N HIS A 438 10.48 -8.52 -29.69
CA HIS A 438 11.70 -8.84 -30.44
C HIS A 438 12.36 -10.13 -29.95
N ASN A 439 12.46 -10.31 -28.63
CA ASN A 439 13.04 -11.53 -28.03
C ASN A 439 12.20 -12.78 -28.29
N LEU A 440 10.90 -12.63 -28.58
CA LEU A 440 10.03 -13.72 -29.03
C LEU A 440 10.24 -14.08 -30.51
N GLY A 441 11.09 -13.35 -31.24
CA GLY A 441 11.38 -13.59 -32.66
C GLY A 441 10.23 -13.21 -33.60
N LEU A 442 9.38 -12.28 -33.21
CA LEU A 442 8.25 -11.83 -34.03
C LEU A 442 8.73 -10.97 -35.20
N SER A 443 7.95 -10.95 -36.28
CA SER A 443 8.22 -10.08 -37.43
C SER A 443 8.14 -8.59 -37.03
N GLN A 444 8.89 -7.74 -37.75
CA GLN A 444 8.93 -6.30 -37.47
C GLN A 444 7.55 -5.64 -37.53
N ALA A 445 6.68 -6.08 -38.48
CA ALA A 445 5.31 -5.61 -38.58
C ALA A 445 4.47 -5.99 -37.36
N GLU A 446 4.63 -7.21 -36.85
CA GLU A 446 3.91 -7.68 -35.65
C GLU A 446 4.43 -6.98 -34.38
N VAL A 447 5.74 -6.74 -34.27
CA VAL A 447 6.31 -5.95 -33.18
C VAL A 447 5.72 -4.55 -33.18
N ALA A 448 5.70 -3.85 -34.32
CA ALA A 448 5.13 -2.50 -34.41
C ALA A 448 3.64 -2.47 -33.99
N ARG A 449 2.84 -3.43 -34.47
CA ARG A 449 1.42 -3.57 -34.07
C ARG A 449 1.26 -3.75 -32.57
N ARG A 450 2.08 -4.61 -31.95
CA ARG A 450 2.01 -4.88 -30.50
C ARG A 450 2.45 -3.68 -29.67
N VAL A 451 3.47 -2.95 -30.10
CA VAL A 451 3.92 -1.71 -29.44
C VAL A 451 2.79 -0.68 -29.42
N GLU A 452 2.18 -0.40 -30.59
CA GLU A 452 1.06 0.55 -30.68
C GLU A 452 -0.13 0.10 -29.82
N SER A 453 -0.57 -1.15 -29.97
CA SER A 453 -1.70 -1.70 -29.21
C SER A 453 -1.46 -1.70 -27.71
N SER A 454 -0.27 -2.08 -27.24
CA SER A 454 0.03 -2.15 -25.79
C SER A 454 0.15 -0.78 -25.15
N LEU A 455 0.75 0.21 -25.84
CA LEU A 455 0.77 1.59 -25.39
C LEU A 455 -0.64 2.16 -25.30
N ALA A 456 -1.48 1.97 -26.32
CA ALA A 456 -2.87 2.40 -26.31
C ALA A 456 -3.66 1.76 -25.15
N ARG A 457 -3.49 0.44 -24.93
CA ARG A 457 -4.10 -0.27 -23.77
C ARG A 457 -3.62 0.28 -22.43
N ALA A 458 -2.38 0.73 -22.33
CA ALA A 458 -1.83 1.37 -21.14
C ALA A 458 -2.22 2.86 -21.00
N GLY A 459 -3.04 3.40 -21.92
CA GLY A 459 -3.49 4.80 -21.92
C GLY A 459 -2.39 5.78 -22.36
N LEU A 460 -1.48 5.35 -23.25
CA LEU A 460 -0.42 6.17 -23.84
C LEU A 460 -0.56 6.15 -25.37
N ASP A 461 -0.34 7.32 -25.98
CA ASP A 461 -0.33 7.45 -27.43
C ASP A 461 1.11 7.35 -27.97
N LEU A 462 1.35 6.37 -28.85
CA LEU A 462 2.66 6.13 -29.47
C LEU A 462 3.20 7.37 -30.18
N ALA A 463 2.33 8.17 -30.84
CA ALA A 463 2.76 9.35 -31.56
C ALA A 463 3.32 10.44 -30.63
N THR A 464 2.87 10.50 -29.38
CA THR A 464 3.29 11.51 -28.39
C THR A 464 4.47 11.07 -27.55
N VAL A 465 4.62 9.78 -27.26
CA VAL A 465 5.64 9.28 -26.33
C VAL A 465 6.68 8.35 -26.99
N GLY A 466 6.41 7.80 -28.18
CA GLY A 466 7.19 6.71 -28.76
C GLY A 466 8.67 7.02 -28.94
N ASP A 467 9.00 8.22 -29.43
CA ASP A 467 10.36 8.66 -29.69
C ASP A 467 11.05 9.32 -28.48
N LYS A 468 10.31 9.55 -27.39
CA LYS A 468 10.88 10.13 -26.17
C LYS A 468 11.70 9.10 -25.40
N SER A 469 12.70 9.61 -24.67
CA SER A 469 13.38 8.80 -23.68
C SER A 469 12.40 8.45 -22.54
N PRO A 470 12.37 7.19 -22.07
CA PRO A 470 11.57 6.83 -20.88
C PRO A 470 11.89 7.71 -19.67
N PHE A 471 13.12 8.21 -19.56
CA PHE A 471 13.58 9.03 -18.45
C PHE A 471 13.09 10.49 -18.49
N GLU A 472 12.60 10.97 -19.62
CA GLU A 472 11.95 12.29 -19.78
C GLU A 472 10.48 12.28 -19.36
N LEU A 473 9.91 11.11 -19.15
CA LEU A 473 8.51 10.94 -18.81
C LEU A 473 8.26 11.13 -17.29
N SER A 474 7.04 11.51 -16.92
CA SER A 474 6.61 11.51 -15.52
C SER A 474 6.67 10.10 -14.92
N GLY A 475 6.75 9.98 -13.58
CA GLY A 475 6.76 8.68 -12.91
C GLY A 475 5.58 7.79 -13.28
N GLY A 476 4.37 8.36 -13.36
CA GLY A 476 3.17 7.64 -13.78
C GLY A 476 3.23 7.18 -15.24
N GLN A 477 3.74 8.02 -16.15
CA GLN A 477 3.94 7.63 -17.55
C GLN A 477 4.99 6.54 -17.68
N ARG A 478 6.14 6.63 -16.98
CA ARG A 478 7.17 5.59 -16.95
C ARG A 478 6.59 4.24 -16.52
N ARG A 479 5.77 4.23 -15.46
CA ARG A 479 5.10 3.00 -14.99
C ARG A 479 4.17 2.41 -16.04
N ARG A 480 3.37 3.24 -16.74
CA ARG A 480 2.51 2.81 -17.85
C ARG A 480 3.31 2.26 -19.03
N VAL A 481 4.50 2.83 -19.33
CA VAL A 481 5.42 2.29 -20.36
C VAL A 481 5.92 0.91 -19.96
N ALA A 482 6.43 0.73 -18.74
CA ALA A 482 6.89 -0.57 -18.25
C ALA A 482 5.77 -1.61 -18.27
N PHE A 483 4.55 -1.20 -17.90
CA PHE A 483 3.36 -2.05 -17.98
C PHE A 483 3.02 -2.42 -19.44
N ALA A 484 3.09 -1.46 -20.38
CA ALA A 484 2.90 -1.70 -21.80
C ALA A 484 3.92 -2.70 -22.37
N GLY A 485 5.18 -2.67 -21.90
CA GLY A 485 6.22 -3.64 -22.26
C GLY A 485 5.84 -5.09 -21.90
N VAL A 486 5.19 -5.30 -20.76
CA VAL A 486 4.67 -6.61 -20.38
C VAL A 486 3.45 -6.99 -21.23
N LEU A 487 2.51 -6.05 -21.46
CA LEU A 487 1.33 -6.29 -22.29
C LEU A 487 1.66 -6.57 -23.75
N ALA A 488 2.77 -6.03 -24.28
CA ALA A 488 3.23 -6.26 -25.65
C ALA A 488 3.60 -7.72 -25.93
N MET A 489 3.88 -8.50 -24.89
CA MET A 489 4.07 -9.95 -25.00
C MET A 489 2.75 -10.71 -25.18
N GLU A 490 1.59 -10.06 -25.00
CA GLU A 490 0.24 -10.64 -25.03
C GLU A 490 0.11 -11.82 -24.06
N PRO A 491 0.34 -11.61 -22.75
CA PRO A 491 0.29 -12.70 -21.78
C PRO A 491 -1.14 -13.24 -21.60
N GLU A 492 -1.25 -14.55 -21.29
CA GLU A 492 -2.51 -15.19 -20.89
C GLU A 492 -2.81 -15.00 -19.40
N VAL A 493 -1.75 -14.80 -18.58
CA VAL A 493 -1.82 -14.51 -17.16
C VAL A 493 -0.95 -13.30 -16.85
N LEU A 494 -1.49 -12.32 -16.11
CA LEU A 494 -0.79 -11.14 -15.65
C LEU A 494 -0.62 -11.20 -14.14
N VAL A 495 0.62 -11.19 -13.67
CA VAL A 495 0.97 -11.17 -12.25
C VAL A 495 1.48 -9.78 -11.90
N LEU A 496 0.89 -9.16 -10.90
CA LEU A 496 1.17 -7.79 -10.46
C LEU A 496 1.68 -7.83 -9.00
N ASP A 497 2.95 -7.49 -8.79
CA ASP A 497 3.54 -7.45 -7.44
C ASP A 497 3.54 -6.02 -6.92
N GLU A 498 2.57 -5.70 -6.06
CA GLU A 498 2.34 -4.37 -5.46
C GLU A 498 2.30 -3.22 -6.48
N PRO A 499 1.45 -3.31 -7.51
CA PRO A 499 1.47 -2.39 -8.64
C PRO A 499 1.09 -0.95 -8.27
N MET A 500 0.47 -0.72 -7.10
CA MET A 500 0.00 0.60 -6.63
C MET A 500 1.02 1.34 -5.77
N ALA A 501 2.15 0.69 -5.40
CA ALA A 501 3.14 1.30 -4.51
C ALA A 501 3.69 2.63 -5.07
N GLY A 502 3.61 3.71 -4.29
CA GLY A 502 4.11 5.04 -4.66
C GLY A 502 3.29 5.79 -5.72
N LEU A 503 2.07 5.34 -6.04
CA LEU A 503 1.10 6.11 -6.82
C LEU A 503 0.30 7.04 -5.91
N ASP A 504 0.00 8.23 -6.42
CA ASP A 504 -1.01 9.09 -5.81
C ASP A 504 -2.42 8.51 -6.02
N PRO A 505 -3.43 8.98 -5.27
CA PRO A 505 -4.77 8.40 -5.31
C PRO A 505 -5.39 8.36 -6.71
N ALA A 506 -5.26 9.42 -7.50
CA ALA A 506 -5.83 9.47 -8.85
C ALA A 506 -5.12 8.49 -9.80
N ALA A 507 -3.78 8.46 -9.80
CA ALA A 507 -3.03 7.51 -10.60
C ALA A 507 -3.30 6.06 -10.20
N ARG A 508 -3.57 5.82 -8.90
CA ARG A 508 -3.98 4.50 -8.38
C ARG A 508 -5.35 4.09 -8.92
N SER A 509 -6.34 4.97 -8.86
CA SER A 509 -7.69 4.73 -9.39
C SER A 509 -7.65 4.42 -10.88
N ASP A 510 -6.98 5.26 -11.68
CA ASP A 510 -6.79 5.07 -13.11
C ASP A 510 -6.14 3.71 -13.45
N PHE A 511 -5.16 3.29 -12.62
CA PHE A 511 -4.44 2.04 -12.85
C PHE A 511 -5.29 0.82 -12.47
N LEU A 512 -6.07 0.91 -11.39
CA LEU A 512 -7.05 -0.14 -11.03
C LEU A 512 -8.11 -0.30 -12.11
N GLU A 513 -8.65 0.80 -12.65
CA GLU A 513 -9.59 0.75 -13.76
C GLU A 513 -8.98 0.14 -15.03
N LEU A 514 -7.70 0.41 -15.28
CA LEU A 514 -6.97 -0.21 -16.38
C LEU A 514 -6.90 -1.73 -16.21
N ILE A 515 -6.52 -2.21 -15.01
CA ILE A 515 -6.44 -3.64 -14.71
C ILE A 515 -7.83 -4.28 -14.81
N ASP A 516 -8.86 -3.63 -14.29
CA ASP A 516 -10.24 -4.10 -14.33
C ASP A 516 -10.73 -4.28 -15.79
N ARG A 517 -10.48 -3.30 -16.66
CA ARG A 517 -10.78 -3.41 -18.10
C ARG A 517 -10.06 -4.58 -18.77
N LEU A 518 -8.80 -4.84 -18.41
CA LEU A 518 -8.02 -5.95 -18.95
C LEU A 518 -8.59 -7.30 -18.48
N HIS A 519 -8.96 -7.39 -17.21
CA HIS A 519 -9.59 -8.57 -16.62
C HIS A 519 -10.94 -8.86 -17.26
N HIS A 520 -11.83 -7.86 -17.39
CA HIS A 520 -13.10 -8.01 -18.11
C HIS A 520 -12.93 -8.35 -19.59
N GLY A 521 -11.78 -8.03 -20.19
CA GLY A 521 -11.35 -8.49 -21.52
C GLY A 521 -10.91 -9.96 -21.56
N GLY A 522 -11.01 -10.71 -20.46
CA GLY A 522 -10.70 -12.15 -20.36
C GLY A 522 -9.29 -12.47 -19.90
N LEU A 523 -8.50 -11.48 -19.47
CA LEU A 523 -7.16 -11.71 -18.92
C LEU A 523 -7.25 -12.27 -17.50
N THR A 524 -6.50 -13.34 -17.23
CA THR A 524 -6.33 -13.84 -15.85
C THR A 524 -5.37 -12.94 -15.10
N VAL A 525 -5.74 -12.48 -13.90
CA VAL A 525 -4.94 -11.55 -13.11
C VAL A 525 -4.61 -12.15 -11.74
N VAL A 526 -3.37 -12.03 -11.32
CA VAL A 526 -2.91 -12.32 -9.96
C VAL A 526 -2.30 -11.05 -9.40
N MET A 527 -2.89 -10.45 -8.36
CA MET A 527 -2.44 -9.18 -7.78
C MET A 527 -2.00 -9.36 -6.34
N VAL A 528 -0.75 -9.04 -6.05
CA VAL A 528 -0.25 -8.88 -4.69
C VAL A 528 -0.55 -7.46 -4.23
N SER A 529 -1.20 -7.30 -3.09
CA SER A 529 -1.46 -5.99 -2.49
C SER A 529 -1.45 -6.04 -0.96
N HIS A 530 -1.01 -4.96 -0.35
CA HIS A 530 -1.18 -4.69 1.08
C HIS A 530 -2.47 -3.93 1.39
N SER A 531 -3.14 -3.39 0.36
CA SER A 531 -4.42 -2.71 0.49
C SER A 531 -5.56 -3.73 0.51
N MET A 532 -6.20 -3.87 1.65
CA MET A 532 -7.36 -4.75 1.78
C MET A 532 -8.57 -4.20 1.02
N ASP A 533 -8.65 -2.88 0.88
CA ASP A 533 -9.69 -2.20 0.11
C ASP A 533 -9.57 -2.53 -1.39
N ASP A 534 -8.35 -2.51 -1.97
CA ASP A 534 -8.15 -2.90 -3.38
C ASP A 534 -8.52 -4.35 -3.61
N LEU A 535 -8.05 -5.26 -2.72
CA LEU A 535 -8.36 -6.68 -2.84
C LEU A 535 -9.87 -6.96 -2.69
N ALA A 536 -10.53 -6.23 -1.79
CA ALA A 536 -11.98 -6.35 -1.59
C ALA A 536 -12.80 -5.91 -2.81
N ASN A 537 -12.32 -4.84 -3.50
CA ASN A 537 -13.05 -4.25 -4.62
C ASN A 537 -12.79 -4.92 -5.97
N CYS A 538 -11.60 -5.53 -6.16
CA CYS A 538 -11.16 -6.01 -7.48
C CYS A 538 -11.13 -7.54 -7.60
N CYS A 539 -10.94 -8.28 -6.50
CA CYS A 539 -10.63 -9.70 -6.59
C CYS A 539 -11.87 -10.60 -6.46
N ASP A 540 -11.95 -11.63 -7.30
CA ASP A 540 -12.95 -12.70 -7.17
C ASP A 540 -12.67 -13.59 -5.96
N ARG A 541 -11.38 -13.84 -5.70
CA ARG A 541 -10.88 -14.68 -4.61
C ARG A 541 -9.58 -14.09 -4.05
N ILE A 542 -9.40 -14.25 -2.74
CA ILE A 542 -8.21 -13.79 -2.02
C ILE A 542 -7.54 -15.00 -1.37
N VAL A 543 -6.22 -15.06 -1.48
CA VAL A 543 -5.35 -15.99 -0.74
C VAL A 543 -4.49 -15.17 0.21
N VAL A 544 -4.55 -15.51 1.48
CA VAL A 544 -3.77 -14.89 2.54
C VAL A 544 -2.57 -15.77 2.86
N MET A 545 -1.37 -15.20 2.72
CA MET A 545 -0.11 -15.85 3.05
C MET A 545 0.37 -15.42 4.44
N ASN A 546 0.79 -16.39 5.24
CA ASN A 546 1.45 -16.14 6.52
C ASN A 546 2.61 -17.10 6.70
N GLU A 547 3.81 -16.61 7.03
CA GLU A 547 5.02 -17.40 7.29
C GLU A 547 5.31 -18.51 6.28
N GLY A 548 5.15 -18.19 5.00
CA GLY A 548 5.40 -19.10 3.87
C GLY A 548 4.32 -20.14 3.62
N THR A 549 3.17 -20.05 4.27
CA THR A 549 2.02 -20.96 4.11
C THR A 549 0.76 -20.22 3.66
N VAL A 550 -0.22 -20.91 3.09
CA VAL A 550 -1.56 -20.38 2.89
C VAL A 550 -2.29 -20.40 4.24
N PHE A 551 -2.65 -19.23 4.73
CA PHE A 551 -3.38 -19.06 5.99
C PHE A 551 -4.89 -19.11 5.81
N ALA A 552 -5.41 -18.43 4.79
CA ALA A 552 -6.83 -18.42 4.45
C ALA A 552 -7.00 -18.26 2.94
N GLU A 553 -8.09 -18.78 2.39
CA GLU A 553 -8.44 -18.69 0.98
C GLU A 553 -9.96 -18.63 0.85
N GLY A 554 -10.47 -17.75 0.00
CA GLY A 554 -11.90 -17.63 -0.26
C GLY A 554 -12.29 -16.37 -0.97
N ARG A 555 -13.58 -16.15 -1.18
CA ARG A 555 -14.12 -14.87 -1.66
C ARG A 555 -13.82 -13.76 -0.63
N PRO A 556 -13.76 -12.46 -1.05
CA PRO A 556 -13.51 -11.36 -0.12
C PRO A 556 -14.37 -11.43 1.15
N ALA A 557 -15.67 -11.69 1.04
CA ALA A 557 -16.58 -11.83 2.17
C ALA A 557 -16.16 -12.92 3.15
N GLN A 558 -15.70 -14.07 2.66
CA GLN A 558 -15.26 -15.20 3.49
C GLN A 558 -13.94 -14.89 4.21
N VAL A 559 -12.98 -14.34 3.50
CA VAL A 559 -11.67 -14.01 4.07
C VAL A 559 -11.80 -12.90 5.12
N PHE A 560 -12.54 -11.85 4.83
CA PHE A 560 -12.70 -10.73 5.75
C PHE A 560 -13.66 -11.01 6.93
N ALA A 561 -14.48 -12.07 6.87
CA ALA A 561 -15.24 -12.53 8.02
C ALA A 561 -14.32 -12.90 9.23
N HIS A 562 -13.07 -13.30 8.94
CA HIS A 562 -12.06 -13.65 9.96
C HIS A 562 -11.21 -12.44 10.41
N ALA A 563 -11.83 -11.30 10.64
CA ALA A 563 -11.16 -10.02 10.92
C ALA A 563 -10.15 -10.08 12.10
N ASP A 564 -10.48 -10.79 13.18
CA ASP A 564 -9.60 -10.89 14.36
C ASP A 564 -8.41 -11.82 14.10
N GLU A 565 -8.59 -12.88 13.32
CA GLU A 565 -7.51 -13.75 12.87
C GLU A 565 -6.54 -13.01 11.94
N LEU A 566 -7.05 -12.24 10.96
CA LEU A 566 -6.24 -11.39 10.09
C LEU A 566 -5.44 -10.36 10.89
N LYS A 567 -6.05 -9.72 11.90
CA LYS A 567 -5.33 -8.80 12.80
C LYS A 567 -4.24 -9.49 13.59
N SER A 568 -4.44 -10.74 14.02
CA SER A 568 -3.45 -11.52 14.78
C SER A 568 -2.16 -11.75 13.98
N ILE A 569 -2.25 -11.90 12.65
CA ILE A 569 -1.12 -12.05 11.73
C ILE A 569 -0.62 -10.71 11.16
N GLY A 570 -1.11 -9.58 11.67
CA GLY A 570 -0.64 -8.24 11.30
C GLY A 570 -1.28 -7.64 10.06
N LEU A 571 -2.35 -8.26 9.53
CA LEU A 571 -3.12 -7.72 8.42
C LEU A 571 -4.29 -6.86 8.91
N GLY A 572 -4.68 -5.91 8.07
CA GLY A 572 -5.90 -5.13 8.26
C GLY A 572 -7.13 -5.81 7.68
N VAL A 573 -8.26 -5.13 7.79
CA VAL A 573 -9.48 -5.40 7.02
C VAL A 573 -9.86 -4.12 6.28
N PRO A 574 -10.71 -4.18 5.25
CA PRO A 574 -11.20 -2.99 4.55
C PRO A 574 -11.75 -1.91 5.47
N ALA A 575 -11.63 -0.64 5.08
CA ALA A 575 -12.06 0.50 5.90
C ALA A 575 -13.55 0.42 6.24
N ALA A 576 -14.40 0.09 5.27
CA ALA A 576 -15.83 -0.10 5.51
C ALA A 576 -16.11 -1.17 6.56
N GLN A 577 -15.39 -2.28 6.53
CA GLN A 577 -15.56 -3.35 7.51
C GLN A 577 -15.05 -2.95 8.90
N ARG A 578 -13.95 -2.17 8.98
CA ARG A 578 -13.51 -1.61 10.28
C ARG A 578 -14.58 -0.77 10.92
N MET A 579 -15.21 0.12 10.12
CA MET A 579 -16.32 0.96 10.58
C MET A 579 -17.54 0.12 10.93
N ALA A 580 -17.91 -0.89 10.14
CA ALA A 580 -19.00 -1.80 10.45
C ALA A 580 -18.80 -2.53 11.80
N LEU A 581 -17.59 -3.05 12.05
CA LEU A 581 -17.23 -3.70 13.31
C LEU A 581 -17.27 -2.72 14.50
N ALA A 582 -16.89 -1.46 14.30
CA ALA A 582 -16.95 -0.42 15.32
C ALA A 582 -18.41 -0.03 15.60
N LEU A 583 -19.25 0.11 14.59
CA LEU A 583 -20.69 0.38 14.70
C LEU A 583 -21.42 -0.74 15.45
N ALA A 584 -21.11 -2.00 15.16
CA ALA A 584 -21.69 -3.11 15.90
C ALA A 584 -21.32 -3.10 17.40
N LYS A 585 -20.06 -2.75 17.73
CA LYS A 585 -19.64 -2.55 19.12
C LYS A 585 -20.35 -1.37 19.78
N ALA A 586 -20.73 -0.36 19.01
CA ALA A 586 -21.55 0.77 19.46
C ALA A 586 -23.05 0.45 19.53
N GLY A 587 -23.47 -0.79 19.25
CA GLY A 587 -24.85 -1.24 19.39
C GLY A 587 -25.73 -1.10 18.15
N VAL A 588 -25.15 -0.80 16.97
CA VAL A 588 -25.88 -0.78 15.69
C VAL A 588 -25.99 -2.20 15.15
N PRO A 589 -27.20 -2.75 14.92
CA PRO A 589 -27.40 -4.16 14.52
C PRO A 589 -27.19 -4.35 13.01
N LEU A 590 -25.94 -4.45 12.59
CA LEU A 590 -25.56 -4.67 11.20
C LEU A 590 -25.56 -6.15 10.80
N ARG A 591 -25.92 -6.45 9.55
CA ARG A 591 -25.73 -7.75 8.94
C ARG A 591 -24.35 -7.79 8.30
N PHE A 592 -23.43 -8.55 8.86
CA PHE A 592 -22.01 -8.55 8.45
C PHE A 592 -21.71 -9.23 7.10
N ASP A 593 -22.69 -9.81 6.43
CA ASP A 593 -22.46 -10.49 5.16
C ASP A 593 -22.20 -9.45 4.04
N GLY A 594 -20.97 -9.41 3.55
CA GLY A 594 -20.58 -8.55 2.41
C GLY A 594 -20.24 -7.08 2.73
N LEU A 595 -20.14 -6.66 4.00
CA LEU A 595 -19.86 -5.27 4.38
C LEU A 595 -18.36 -4.92 4.30
N TYR A 596 -17.74 -5.05 3.13
CA TYR A 596 -16.33 -4.74 2.92
C TYR A 596 -16.08 -3.56 1.97
N THR A 597 -17.12 -2.98 1.36
CA THR A 597 -17.06 -1.74 0.57
C THR A 597 -17.87 -0.62 1.20
N VAL A 598 -17.55 0.64 0.89
CA VAL A 598 -18.31 1.80 1.39
C VAL A 598 -19.76 1.75 0.89
N GLU A 599 -19.98 1.30 -0.36
CA GLU A 599 -21.30 1.18 -0.94
C GLU A 599 -22.15 0.15 -0.18
N SER A 600 -21.61 -1.06 0.08
CA SER A 600 -22.33 -2.11 0.81
C SER A 600 -22.67 -1.71 2.24
N LEU A 601 -21.74 -1.03 2.93
CA LEU A 601 -22.00 -0.49 4.26
C LEU A 601 -23.04 0.63 4.22
N THR A 602 -22.99 1.50 3.22
CA THR A 602 -23.99 2.57 3.05
C THR A 602 -25.39 1.97 2.84
N ASP A 603 -25.54 0.96 1.98
CA ASP A 603 -26.83 0.36 1.70
C ASP A 603 -27.45 -0.28 2.96
N GLU A 604 -26.67 -1.01 3.73
CA GLU A 604 -27.11 -1.60 5.00
C GLU A 604 -27.52 -0.52 6.02
N LEU A 605 -26.74 0.58 6.13
CA LEU A 605 -27.06 1.68 7.03
C LEU A 605 -28.30 2.47 6.60
N VAL A 606 -28.52 2.65 5.30
CA VAL A 606 -29.73 3.29 4.77
C VAL A 606 -30.97 2.44 5.10
N ASP A 607 -30.89 1.13 4.89
CA ASP A 607 -31.97 0.20 5.27
C ASP A 607 -32.30 0.28 6.75
N LEU A 608 -31.30 0.42 7.61
CA LEU A 608 -31.48 0.54 9.06
C LEU A 608 -31.97 1.93 9.50
N LEU A 609 -31.43 3.01 8.92
CA LEU A 609 -31.66 4.39 9.35
C LEU A 609 -32.87 5.06 8.68
N ILE A 610 -33.28 4.64 7.49
CA ILE A 610 -34.46 5.20 6.79
C ILE A 610 -35.63 4.22 6.79
N GLY A 611 -35.37 2.91 6.81
CA GLY A 611 -36.33 1.82 6.67
C GLY A 611 -36.44 1.37 5.22
N ARG A 612 -36.65 0.08 4.98
CA ARG A 612 -36.87 -0.46 3.63
C ARG A 612 -38.05 0.24 2.99
N SER A 613 -37.85 0.85 1.84
CA SER A 613 -38.94 1.04 0.89
C SER A 613 -39.32 -0.38 0.40
N ASP A 614 -40.51 -0.86 0.76
CA ASP A 614 -41.04 -2.16 0.33
C ASP A 614 -41.00 -2.31 -1.22
N GLY A 615 -39.97 -3.01 -1.70
CA GLY A 615 -39.86 -3.45 -3.08
C GLY A 615 -38.73 -4.52 -3.16
N PRO A 616 -39.00 -5.71 -3.74
CA PRO A 616 -37.98 -6.73 -3.87
C PRO A 616 -36.91 -6.27 -4.87
N SER A 617 -35.77 -5.82 -4.38
CA SER A 617 -34.59 -5.56 -5.21
C SER A 617 -33.99 -6.89 -5.65
N ASN A 618 -34.30 -7.24 -6.89
CA ASN A 618 -33.75 -8.37 -7.62
C ASN A 618 -32.23 -8.11 -7.81
N VAL A 619 -31.38 -8.92 -7.25
CA VAL A 619 -29.91 -8.84 -7.34
C VAL A 619 -29.41 -8.87 -8.80
N ALA A 620 -30.31 -9.22 -9.77
CA ALA A 620 -30.03 -9.21 -11.20
C ALA A 620 -30.03 -7.81 -11.86
N ASP A 621 -30.59 -6.76 -11.21
CA ASP A 621 -30.65 -5.40 -11.78
C ASP A 621 -29.47 -4.50 -11.38
N ILE A 622 -28.71 -4.86 -10.34
CA ILE A 622 -27.51 -4.11 -9.91
C ILE A 622 -26.39 -4.23 -10.96
N ALA A 623 -26.34 -5.34 -11.70
CA ALA A 623 -25.37 -5.51 -12.79
C ALA A 623 -25.68 -4.61 -14.02
N LYS A 624 -26.93 -4.16 -14.19
CA LYS A 624 -27.34 -3.29 -15.31
C LYS A 624 -27.26 -1.80 -14.98
N SER A 625 -27.36 -1.40 -13.71
CA SER A 625 -27.24 0.00 -13.30
C SER A 625 -25.81 0.51 -13.31
N LYS A 626 -24.80 -0.37 -13.23
CA LYS A 626 -23.38 -0.01 -13.39
C LYS A 626 -23.02 0.46 -14.80
N THR A 627 -23.88 0.14 -15.82
CA THR A 627 -23.65 0.55 -17.22
C THR A 627 -24.30 1.89 -17.56
N VAL A 628 -25.32 2.33 -16.84
CA VAL A 628 -26.07 3.57 -17.15
C VAL A 628 -25.56 4.79 -16.34
N ALA A 629 -25.02 4.60 -15.14
CA ALA A 629 -24.46 5.71 -14.34
C ALA A 629 -23.06 6.18 -14.81
N ARG A 630 -22.48 5.54 -15.84
CA ARG A 630 -21.18 5.90 -16.44
C ARG A 630 -21.29 6.73 -17.73
N GLU A 631 -22.48 7.03 -18.23
CA GLU A 631 -22.69 7.90 -19.43
C GLU A 631 -23.11 9.33 -19.08
N GLU A 632 -23.45 9.63 -17.83
CA GLU A 632 -23.73 11.01 -17.39
C GLU A 632 -22.67 11.37 -16.33
N GLY A 633 -21.67 12.11 -16.76
CA GLY A 633 -20.46 12.48 -16.05
C GLY A 633 -20.65 12.94 -14.62
N CYS A 634 -19.90 12.35 -13.73
CA CYS A 634 -19.32 12.98 -12.53
C CYS A 634 -17.90 12.46 -12.36
#